data_d06cebbbaf6729d7294e7dcdeddae85a
#
_entry.id   d06cebbbaf6729d7294e7dcdeddae85a
#
_cell.length_a   1.000
_cell.length_b   1.000
_cell.length_c   1.000
_cell.angle_alpha   90.00
_cell.angle_beta   90.00
_cell.angle_gamma   90.00
#
_symmetry.space_group_name_H-M   'P 1'
#
loop_
_entity.id
_entity.type
_entity.pdbx_description
1 polymer ?
#
loop_
_entity_poly.entity_id
_entity_poly.type
_entity_poly.pdbx_seq_one_letter_code
_entity_poly.pdbx_strand_id
1 'polypeptide(L)'
;MKNLILASAIALSIISCNKKEEKKDKVVDKSAIEKVNVAPNDKAEVLKTAYVDTSELMKDYQEAKDIEAKFKGKANAAQKKLEGEVAKFKADAASFQKNAQANGQEWAQKNGQVLQQREQQLQMMQQQMLEDLQRQSDKERETIVAAVKKFIKDYGKENGYSYIYGTGQPATVLYAEEKYDITKEILDLLNQNYINRGKK
;
A
#
# COMPACT_ATOMS: atom_id res chain seq x y z
N MET A 1 17.56 17.05 40.19
CA MET A 1 18.77 17.87 40.43
C MET A 1 19.26 18.38 39.08
N LYS A 2 19.15 19.68 38.97
CA LYS A 2 19.97 20.68 38.29
C LYS A 2 20.25 20.53 36.79
N ASN A 3 19.52 21.37 36.07
CA ASN A 3 19.85 22.24 34.93
C ASN A 3 21.34 22.31 34.49
N LEU A 4 21.57 22.21 33.18
CA LEU A 4 22.59 23.04 32.55
C LEU A 4 22.10 23.47 31.15
N ILE A 5 21.76 24.77 31.08
CA ILE A 5 21.51 25.55 29.87
C ILE A 5 22.90 25.98 29.37
N LEU A 6 23.20 25.76 28.11
CA LEU A 6 24.31 26.41 27.43
C LEU A 6 23.77 27.19 26.22
N ALA A 7 23.62 28.50 26.44
CA ALA A 7 23.40 29.49 25.43
C ALA A 7 24.71 29.83 24.73
N SER A 8 24.82 29.70 23.43
CA SER A 8 25.89 30.24 22.62
C SER A 8 25.34 31.31 21.70
N ALA A 9 25.65 32.56 22.04
CA ALA A 9 25.38 33.75 21.24
C ALA A 9 26.49 33.89 20.18
N ILE A 10 26.13 33.96 18.90
CA ILE A 10 27.03 34.41 17.84
C ILE A 10 26.48 35.72 17.29
N ALA A 11 27.36 36.75 17.39
CA ALA A 11 27.08 38.14 17.06
C ALA A 11 26.92 38.40 15.58
N LEU A 12 25.95 39.25 15.27
CA LEU A 12 25.70 39.82 13.94
C LEU A 12 26.73 40.90 13.61
N SER A 13 27.28 40.83 12.42
CA SER A 13 27.89 41.95 11.71
C SER A 13 26.92 42.48 10.67
N ILE A 14 26.34 43.62 10.93
CA ILE A 14 25.49 44.39 10.04
C ILE A 14 26.37 45.21 9.09
N ILE A 15 26.27 44.94 7.79
CA ILE A 15 26.71 45.87 6.77
C ILE A 15 25.45 46.44 6.12
N SER A 16 25.21 47.72 6.49
CA SER A 16 24.18 48.59 5.92
C SER A 16 24.60 48.98 4.49
N CYS A 17 23.77 48.64 3.51
CA CYS A 17 23.71 49.36 2.28
C CYS A 17 22.24 49.69 1.95
N ASN A 18 21.92 50.95 2.19
CA ASN A 18 20.64 51.59 1.88
C ASN A 18 20.51 51.76 0.35
N LYS A 19 19.58 51.00 -0.27
CA LYS A 19 19.05 51.37 -1.57
C LYS A 19 17.56 50.99 -1.60
N LYS A 20 16.73 52.01 -1.56
CA LYS A 20 15.29 51.91 -1.83
C LYS A 20 15.10 51.31 -3.23
N GLU A 21 14.54 50.12 -3.29
CA GLU A 21 13.85 49.61 -4.49
C GLU A 21 12.42 49.26 -4.10
N GLU A 22 11.50 49.96 -4.76
CA GLU A 22 10.07 49.73 -4.73
C GLU A 22 9.79 48.28 -5.13
N LYS A 23 9.08 47.54 -4.26
CA LYS A 23 8.47 46.26 -4.63
C LYS A 23 7.34 46.52 -5.60
N LYS A 24 7.61 46.40 -6.89
CA LYS A 24 6.57 46.15 -7.88
C LYS A 24 6.16 44.69 -7.73
N ASP A 25 4.93 44.49 -7.30
CA ASP A 25 4.23 43.23 -7.46
C ASP A 25 4.30 42.83 -8.92
N LYS A 26 5.07 41.75 -9.22
CA LYS A 26 5.02 41.12 -10.52
C LYS A 26 3.69 40.38 -10.62
N VAL A 27 2.70 41.11 -11.14
CA VAL A 27 1.57 40.47 -11.81
C VAL A 27 2.15 39.57 -12.88
N VAL A 28 1.96 38.26 -12.73
CA VAL A 28 2.33 37.29 -13.77
C VAL A 28 1.45 37.62 -14.98
N ASP A 29 2.06 38.25 -15.97
CA ASP A 29 1.43 38.57 -17.23
C ASP A 29 1.00 37.25 -17.92
N LYS A 30 -0.31 37.05 -18.01
CA LYS A 30 -0.92 35.91 -18.70
C LYS A 30 -0.68 35.91 -20.21
N SER A 31 0.02 36.91 -20.74
CA SER A 31 0.28 37.06 -22.18
C SER A 31 1.57 36.39 -22.67
N ALA A 32 2.39 35.83 -21.77
CA ALA A 32 3.65 35.20 -22.13
C ALA A 32 3.58 33.68 -22.33
N ILE A 33 2.39 33.10 -22.54
CA ILE A 33 2.28 31.79 -23.19
C ILE A 33 2.39 32.10 -24.70
N GLU A 34 3.60 32.26 -25.17
CA GLU A 34 3.92 32.21 -26.61
C GLU A 34 3.27 30.91 -27.13
N LYS A 35 2.27 31.07 -28.00
CA LYS A 35 1.74 29.95 -28.77
C LYS A 35 2.93 29.41 -29.57
N VAL A 36 3.52 28.33 -29.10
CA VAL A 36 4.48 27.58 -29.88
C VAL A 36 3.74 27.14 -31.13
N ASN A 37 3.96 27.89 -32.19
CA ASN A 37 3.44 27.57 -33.51
C ASN A 37 4.25 26.40 -34.05
N VAL A 38 3.87 25.19 -33.59
CA VAL A 38 4.34 23.93 -34.16
C VAL A 38 3.72 23.89 -35.54
N ALA A 39 4.53 24.14 -36.59
CA ALA A 39 4.11 23.93 -37.95
C ALA A 39 3.46 22.52 -38.06
N PRO A 40 2.29 22.39 -38.70
CA PRO A 40 1.67 21.07 -38.83
C PRO A 40 2.64 20.20 -39.69
N ASN A 41 3.15 19.17 -39.07
CA ASN A 41 3.87 18.13 -39.77
C ASN A 41 2.78 17.30 -40.48
N ASP A 42 2.64 17.42 -41.78
CA ASP A 42 1.60 16.82 -42.62
C ASP A 42 1.51 15.29 -42.60
N LYS A 43 2.17 14.65 -41.64
CA LYS A 43 2.13 13.21 -41.34
C LYS A 43 2.12 12.93 -39.82
N ALA A 44 1.53 13.79 -39.03
CA ALA A 44 1.30 13.43 -37.63
C ALA A 44 0.27 12.29 -37.60
N GLU A 45 0.75 11.07 -37.41
CA GLU A 45 -0.08 9.92 -37.10
C GLU A 45 -0.91 10.25 -35.86
N VAL A 46 -2.24 10.28 -35.99
CA VAL A 46 -3.12 10.58 -34.85
C VAL A 46 -3.05 9.40 -33.88
N LEU A 47 -2.26 9.55 -32.84
CA LEU A 47 -2.09 8.53 -31.83
C LEU A 47 -3.41 8.32 -31.06
N LYS A 48 -3.94 7.11 -31.11
CA LYS A 48 -5.10 6.74 -30.27
C LYS A 48 -4.59 6.55 -28.84
N THR A 49 -5.07 7.37 -27.92
CA THR A 49 -4.69 7.33 -26.51
C THR A 49 -5.91 7.21 -25.60
N ALA A 50 -5.72 6.60 -24.44
CA ALA A 50 -6.73 6.50 -23.39
C ALA A 50 -6.06 6.50 -22.00
N TYR A 51 -6.87 6.54 -20.95
CA TYR A 51 -6.39 6.29 -19.60
C TYR A 51 -7.32 5.36 -18.82
N VAL A 52 -6.77 4.76 -17.78
CA VAL A 52 -7.48 3.92 -16.82
C VAL A 52 -7.14 4.42 -15.43
N ASP A 53 -8.14 4.75 -14.61
CA ASP A 53 -7.93 4.99 -13.18
C ASP A 53 -7.68 3.66 -12.48
N THR A 54 -6.40 3.42 -12.18
CA THR A 54 -5.96 2.17 -11.56
C THR A 54 -6.48 2.01 -10.14
N SER A 55 -6.75 3.10 -9.43
CA SER A 55 -7.28 3.06 -8.07
C SER A 55 -8.74 2.63 -8.07
N GLU A 56 -9.56 3.25 -8.96
CA GLU A 56 -10.96 2.89 -9.15
C GLU A 56 -11.08 1.44 -9.66
N LEU A 57 -10.28 1.10 -10.68
CA LEU A 57 -10.27 -0.25 -11.25
C LEU A 57 -9.98 -1.31 -10.20
N MET A 58 -8.93 -1.15 -9.38
CA MET A 58 -8.58 -2.12 -8.34
C MET A 58 -9.59 -2.17 -7.20
N LYS A 59 -10.25 -1.06 -6.88
CA LYS A 59 -11.32 -0.99 -5.89
C LYS A 59 -12.56 -1.79 -6.32
N ASP A 60 -12.89 -1.77 -7.61
CA ASP A 60 -14.14 -2.34 -8.11
C ASP A 60 -13.97 -3.68 -8.85
N TYR A 61 -12.74 -4.10 -9.11
CA TYR A 61 -12.45 -5.40 -9.69
C TYR A 61 -12.80 -6.55 -8.73
N GLN A 62 -13.68 -7.46 -9.17
CA GLN A 62 -14.22 -8.52 -8.31
C GLN A 62 -13.14 -9.47 -7.79
N GLU A 63 -12.17 -9.86 -8.61
CA GLU A 63 -11.05 -10.71 -8.16
C GLU A 63 -10.24 -10.04 -7.04
N ALA A 64 -10.04 -8.72 -7.10
CA ALA A 64 -9.36 -7.97 -6.04
C ALA A 64 -10.17 -7.98 -4.74
N LYS A 65 -11.48 -7.77 -4.81
CA LYS A 65 -12.40 -7.86 -3.66
C LYS A 65 -12.40 -9.25 -3.04
N ASP A 66 -12.42 -10.30 -3.85
CA ASP A 66 -12.43 -11.69 -3.38
C ASP A 66 -11.11 -12.06 -2.70
N ILE A 67 -9.98 -11.57 -3.22
CA ILE A 67 -8.66 -11.72 -2.59
C ILE A 67 -8.63 -11.00 -1.23
N GLU A 68 -9.12 -9.76 -1.15
CA GLU A 68 -9.21 -9.02 0.11
C GLU A 68 -10.07 -9.77 1.15
N ALA A 69 -11.26 -10.24 0.75
CA ALA A 69 -12.14 -11.02 1.61
C ALA A 69 -11.49 -12.33 2.09
N LYS A 70 -10.75 -13.03 1.20
CA LYS A 70 -9.97 -14.23 1.52
C LYS A 70 -8.92 -13.93 2.61
N PHE A 71 -8.17 -12.84 2.47
CA PHE A 71 -7.14 -12.50 3.45
C PHE A 71 -7.72 -12.01 4.78
N LYS A 72 -8.82 -11.27 4.75
CA LYS A 72 -9.56 -10.93 5.96
C LYS A 72 -10.05 -12.19 6.70
N GLY A 73 -10.55 -13.19 5.97
CA GLY A 73 -10.93 -14.48 6.53
C GLY A 73 -9.74 -15.22 7.15
N LYS A 74 -8.59 -15.27 6.45
CA LYS A 74 -7.36 -15.88 6.96
C LYS A 74 -6.86 -15.17 8.22
N ALA A 75 -6.86 -13.84 8.25
CA ALA A 75 -6.45 -13.06 9.41
C ALA A 75 -7.32 -13.34 10.63
N ASN A 76 -8.65 -13.39 10.45
CA ASN A 76 -9.58 -13.72 11.53
C ASN A 76 -9.37 -15.15 12.04
N ALA A 77 -9.14 -16.12 11.17
CA ALA A 77 -8.88 -17.51 11.57
C ALA A 77 -7.54 -17.63 12.33
N ALA A 78 -6.52 -16.93 11.87
CA ALA A 78 -5.22 -16.89 12.51
C ALA A 78 -5.29 -16.23 13.90
N GLN A 79 -6.02 -15.13 14.02
CA GLN A 79 -6.27 -14.46 15.31
C GLN A 79 -6.96 -15.41 16.30
N LYS A 80 -8.02 -16.09 15.89
CA LYS A 80 -8.73 -17.06 16.75
C LYS A 80 -7.83 -18.22 17.19
N LYS A 81 -6.94 -18.69 16.30
CA LYS A 81 -5.97 -19.73 16.64
C LYS A 81 -5.01 -19.24 17.73
N LEU A 82 -4.46 -18.04 17.56
CA LEU A 82 -3.56 -17.44 18.55
C LEU A 82 -4.25 -17.24 19.90
N GLU A 83 -5.48 -16.72 19.91
CA GLU A 83 -6.28 -16.55 21.11
C GLU A 83 -6.50 -17.88 21.86
N GLY A 84 -6.76 -18.97 21.12
CA GLY A 84 -6.88 -20.30 21.68
C GLY A 84 -5.59 -20.80 22.33
N GLU A 85 -4.43 -20.57 21.68
CA GLU A 85 -3.13 -20.96 22.26
C GLU A 85 -2.77 -20.10 23.49
N VAL A 86 -3.08 -18.80 23.47
CA VAL A 86 -2.91 -17.91 24.64
C VAL A 86 -3.81 -18.34 25.79
N ALA A 87 -5.05 -18.74 25.53
CA ALA A 87 -5.95 -19.26 26.57
C ALA A 87 -5.40 -20.54 27.22
N LYS A 88 -4.86 -21.47 26.42
CA LYS A 88 -4.20 -22.68 26.94
C LYS A 88 -2.99 -22.32 27.81
N PHE A 89 -2.13 -21.41 27.34
CA PHE A 89 -0.98 -20.97 28.13
C PHE A 89 -1.38 -20.35 29.46
N LYS A 90 -2.43 -19.52 29.49
CA LYS A 90 -2.96 -18.96 30.74
C LYS A 90 -3.45 -20.02 31.70
N ALA A 91 -4.13 -21.07 31.19
CA ALA A 91 -4.58 -22.19 32.00
C ALA A 91 -3.40 -23.00 32.57
N ASP A 92 -2.37 -23.26 31.75
CA ASP A 92 -1.18 -23.96 32.22
C ASP A 92 -0.41 -23.16 33.26
N ALA A 93 -0.30 -21.83 33.08
CA ALA A 93 0.33 -20.94 34.06
C ALA A 93 -0.42 -20.91 35.41
N ALA A 94 -1.78 -20.88 35.36
CA ALA A 94 -2.60 -20.94 36.54
C ALA A 94 -2.48 -22.30 37.27
N SER A 95 -2.40 -23.41 36.50
CA SER A 95 -2.15 -24.74 37.04
C SER A 95 -0.76 -24.84 37.68
N PHE A 96 0.25 -24.28 37.05
CA PHE A 96 1.60 -24.22 37.59
C PHE A 96 1.62 -23.50 38.96
N GLN A 97 0.98 -22.31 39.06
CA GLN A 97 0.94 -21.56 40.31
C GLN A 97 0.32 -22.37 41.46
N LYS A 98 -0.74 -23.16 41.19
CA LYS A 98 -1.40 -24.00 42.19
C LYS A 98 -0.55 -25.18 42.65
N ASN A 99 0.22 -25.76 41.71
CA ASN A 99 0.91 -27.03 41.94
C ASN A 99 2.40 -26.87 42.34
N ALA A 100 3.00 -25.69 42.11
CA ALA A 100 4.41 -25.46 42.35
C ALA A 100 4.82 -25.72 43.84
N GLN A 101 3.98 -25.30 44.79
CA GLN A 101 4.25 -25.52 46.22
C GLN A 101 4.04 -26.99 46.64
N ALA A 102 3.03 -27.67 46.08
CA ALA A 102 2.70 -29.02 46.41
C ALA A 102 3.70 -30.05 45.88
N ASN A 103 4.29 -29.80 44.71
CA ASN A 103 5.16 -30.75 44.01
C ASN A 103 6.67 -30.51 44.23
N GLY A 104 7.02 -29.46 44.96
CA GLY A 104 8.41 -29.18 45.34
C GLY A 104 9.26 -28.47 44.23
N GLN A 105 10.50 -28.15 44.60
CA GLN A 105 11.38 -27.25 43.85
C GLN A 105 11.77 -27.81 42.46
N GLU A 106 12.11 -29.09 42.40
CA GLU A 106 12.53 -29.73 41.12
C GLU A 106 11.40 -29.70 40.07
N TRP A 107 10.17 -30.03 40.50
CA TRP A 107 8.98 -29.96 39.65
C TRP A 107 8.71 -28.52 39.19
N ALA A 108 8.81 -27.55 40.11
CA ALA A 108 8.63 -26.14 39.78
C ALA A 108 9.67 -25.62 38.79
N GLN A 109 10.93 -25.97 38.95
CA GLN A 109 11.98 -25.59 38.02
C GLN A 109 11.76 -26.17 36.62
N LYS A 110 11.45 -27.45 36.49
CA LYS A 110 11.21 -28.13 35.21
C LYS A 110 9.99 -27.55 34.49
N ASN A 111 8.88 -27.39 35.20
CA ASN A 111 7.63 -26.90 34.58
C ASN A 111 7.69 -25.38 34.31
N GLY A 112 8.44 -24.60 35.12
CA GLY A 112 8.71 -23.20 34.84
C GLY A 112 9.49 -23.00 33.54
N GLN A 113 10.49 -23.83 33.28
CA GLN A 113 11.21 -23.83 31.98
C GLN A 113 10.28 -24.13 30.80
N VAL A 114 9.36 -25.10 30.96
CA VAL A 114 8.38 -25.44 29.92
C VAL A 114 7.45 -24.24 29.63
N LEU A 115 6.97 -23.56 30.66
CA LEU A 115 6.15 -22.36 30.49
C LEU A 115 6.89 -21.23 29.77
N GLN A 116 8.15 -21.01 30.14
CA GLN A 116 9.00 -20.00 29.48
C GLN A 116 9.20 -20.32 28.00
N GLN A 117 9.48 -21.58 27.67
CA GLN A 117 9.60 -22.02 26.26
C GLN A 117 8.28 -21.81 25.50
N ARG A 118 7.15 -22.11 26.14
CA ARG A 118 5.84 -21.93 25.51
C ARG A 118 5.49 -20.47 25.26
N GLU A 119 5.87 -19.58 26.18
CA GLU A 119 5.73 -18.13 25.98
C GLU A 119 6.54 -17.65 24.76
N GLN A 120 7.79 -18.07 24.64
CA GLN A 120 8.63 -17.77 23.47
C GLN A 120 8.03 -18.32 22.19
N GLN A 121 7.48 -19.55 22.20
CA GLN A 121 6.81 -20.14 21.05
C GLN A 121 5.58 -19.34 20.63
N LEU A 122 4.80 -18.82 21.58
CA LEU A 122 3.63 -17.97 21.27
C LEU A 122 4.05 -16.65 20.61
N GLN A 123 5.10 -16.01 21.08
CA GLN A 123 5.64 -14.79 20.48
C GLN A 123 6.12 -15.05 19.04
N MET A 124 6.88 -16.13 18.83
CA MET A 124 7.33 -16.53 17.50
C MET A 124 6.15 -16.88 16.57
N MET A 125 5.14 -17.59 17.08
CA MET A 125 3.93 -17.94 16.31
C MET A 125 3.20 -16.68 15.85
N GLN A 126 3.04 -15.68 16.73
CA GLN A 126 2.41 -14.41 16.38
C GLN A 126 3.16 -13.70 15.25
N GLN A 127 4.48 -13.58 15.39
CA GLN A 127 5.31 -12.93 14.37
C GLN A 127 5.24 -13.66 13.03
N GLN A 128 5.47 -14.97 13.02
CA GLN A 128 5.43 -15.79 11.81
C GLN A 128 4.07 -15.70 11.09
N MET A 129 2.98 -15.70 11.88
CA MET A 129 1.64 -15.59 11.34
C MET A 129 1.41 -14.26 10.62
N LEU A 130 1.87 -13.14 11.20
CA LEU A 130 1.77 -11.82 10.56
C LEU A 130 2.61 -11.73 9.29
N GLU A 131 3.86 -12.21 9.35
CA GLU A 131 4.77 -12.23 8.21
C GLU A 131 4.24 -13.10 7.06
N ASP A 132 3.68 -14.28 7.39
CA ASP A 132 3.11 -15.18 6.40
C ASP A 132 1.87 -14.60 5.72
N LEU A 133 0.97 -13.97 6.49
CA LEU A 133 -0.20 -13.31 5.95
C LEU A 133 0.19 -12.15 5.01
N GLN A 134 1.15 -11.33 5.45
CA GLN A 134 1.64 -10.20 4.65
C GLN A 134 2.27 -10.71 3.35
N ARG A 135 3.20 -11.65 3.42
CA ARG A 135 3.88 -12.22 2.26
C ARG A 135 2.91 -12.83 1.25
N GLN A 136 1.89 -13.59 1.74
CA GLN A 136 0.89 -14.18 0.86
C GLN A 136 0.01 -13.10 0.22
N SER A 137 -0.39 -12.06 0.97
CA SER A 137 -1.20 -10.95 0.47
C SER A 137 -0.45 -10.18 -0.61
N ASP A 138 0.83 -9.86 -0.38
CA ASP A 138 1.65 -9.13 -1.35
C ASP A 138 1.83 -9.93 -2.65
N LYS A 139 2.09 -11.23 -2.54
CA LYS A 139 2.21 -12.11 -3.70
C LYS A 139 0.93 -12.17 -4.55
N GLU A 140 -0.23 -12.28 -3.90
CA GLU A 140 -1.52 -12.29 -4.62
C GLU A 140 -1.78 -10.91 -5.28
N ARG A 141 -1.44 -9.82 -4.57
CA ARG A 141 -1.56 -8.46 -5.13
C ARG A 141 -0.65 -8.27 -6.35
N GLU A 142 0.60 -8.70 -6.28
CA GLU A 142 1.51 -8.65 -7.43
C GLU A 142 0.96 -9.45 -8.62
N THR A 143 0.42 -10.63 -8.35
CA THR A 143 -0.16 -11.49 -9.38
C THR A 143 -1.33 -10.82 -10.08
N ILE A 144 -2.26 -10.22 -9.31
CA ILE A 144 -3.44 -9.56 -9.91
C ILE A 144 -3.03 -8.30 -10.68
N VAL A 145 -2.09 -7.50 -10.17
CA VAL A 145 -1.56 -6.32 -10.86
C VAL A 145 -0.90 -6.72 -12.18
N ALA A 146 -0.12 -7.81 -12.19
CA ALA A 146 0.50 -8.31 -13.41
C ALA A 146 -0.54 -8.80 -14.44
N ALA A 147 -1.59 -9.48 -13.97
CA ALA A 147 -2.69 -9.94 -14.83
C ALA A 147 -3.47 -8.77 -15.44
N VAL A 148 -3.78 -7.74 -14.65
CA VAL A 148 -4.45 -6.52 -15.11
C VAL A 148 -3.59 -5.77 -16.14
N LYS A 149 -2.29 -5.60 -15.85
CA LYS A 149 -1.36 -4.96 -16.81
C LYS A 149 -1.28 -5.72 -18.13
N LYS A 150 -1.22 -7.06 -18.06
CA LYS A 150 -1.23 -7.91 -19.26
C LYS A 150 -2.52 -7.72 -20.05
N PHE A 151 -3.66 -7.74 -19.37
CA PHE A 151 -4.98 -7.55 -20.00
C PHE A 151 -5.08 -6.21 -20.72
N ILE A 152 -4.70 -5.10 -20.03
CA ILE A 152 -4.72 -3.75 -20.63
C ILE A 152 -3.79 -3.68 -21.84
N LYS A 153 -2.60 -4.31 -21.76
CA LYS A 153 -1.66 -4.37 -22.89
C LYS A 153 -2.26 -5.09 -24.10
N ASP A 154 -2.90 -6.24 -23.88
CA ASP A 154 -3.50 -7.02 -24.96
C ASP A 154 -4.71 -6.28 -25.56
N TYR A 155 -5.58 -5.74 -24.70
CA TYR A 155 -6.70 -4.87 -25.12
C TYR A 155 -6.24 -3.67 -25.95
N GLY A 156 -5.16 -3.00 -25.50
CA GLY A 156 -4.60 -1.85 -26.22
C GLY A 156 -4.15 -2.22 -27.64
N LYS A 157 -3.48 -3.35 -27.80
CA LYS A 157 -3.05 -3.85 -29.12
C LYS A 157 -4.22 -4.19 -30.02
N GLU A 158 -5.22 -4.92 -29.49
CA GLU A 158 -6.39 -5.37 -30.25
C GLU A 158 -7.26 -4.20 -30.72
N ASN A 159 -7.31 -3.12 -29.92
CA ASN A 159 -8.12 -1.94 -30.20
C ASN A 159 -7.34 -0.77 -30.81
N GLY A 160 -6.07 -0.96 -31.19
CA GLY A 160 -5.29 0.03 -31.91
C GLY A 160 -4.88 1.25 -31.08
N TYR A 161 -4.79 1.09 -29.75
CA TYR A 161 -4.27 2.15 -28.88
C TYR A 161 -2.75 2.23 -28.98
N SER A 162 -2.23 3.45 -29.17
CA SER A 162 -0.80 3.73 -29.09
C SER A 162 -0.33 3.80 -27.65
N TYR A 163 -1.16 4.37 -26.76
CA TYR A 163 -0.88 4.48 -25.32
C TYR A 163 -2.16 4.33 -24.50
N ILE A 164 -2.09 3.58 -23.41
CA ILE A 164 -3.08 3.57 -22.31
C ILE A 164 -2.33 3.95 -21.05
N TYR A 165 -2.65 5.12 -20.51
CA TYR A 165 -2.00 5.66 -19.31
C TYR A 165 -2.71 5.16 -18.05
N GLY A 166 -1.94 4.89 -16.98
CA GLY A 166 -2.50 4.68 -15.66
C GLY A 166 -2.66 6.02 -14.93
N THR A 167 -3.84 6.32 -14.43
CA THR A 167 -4.10 7.38 -13.45
C THR A 167 -4.37 6.75 -12.08
N GLY A 168 -4.56 7.55 -11.05
CA GLY A 168 -4.69 7.06 -9.67
C GLY A 168 -3.45 7.38 -8.84
N GLN A 169 -3.29 6.80 -7.67
CA GLN A 169 -2.13 7.10 -6.80
C GLN A 169 -1.09 5.97 -6.87
N PRO A 170 0.20 6.32 -7.09
CA PRO A 170 0.75 7.65 -7.43
C PRO A 170 0.47 8.02 -8.88
N ALA A 171 -0.14 9.18 -9.10
CA ALA A 171 -0.51 9.64 -10.44
C ALA A 171 0.70 10.22 -11.19
N THR A 172 0.93 9.74 -12.41
CA THR A 172 1.85 10.37 -13.37
C THR A 172 1.12 11.31 -14.33
N VAL A 173 -0.20 11.14 -14.50
CA VAL A 173 -1.07 11.99 -15.31
C VAL A 173 -1.89 12.86 -14.36
N LEU A 174 -1.71 14.19 -14.45
CA LEU A 174 -2.38 15.17 -13.60
C LEU A 174 -3.75 15.61 -14.14
N TYR A 175 -3.92 15.53 -15.45
CA TYR A 175 -5.16 15.89 -16.11
C TYR A 175 -5.34 15.08 -17.39
N ALA A 176 -6.53 14.59 -17.62
CA ALA A 176 -7.02 14.02 -18.86
C ALA A 176 -8.51 14.33 -19.03
N GLU A 177 -8.95 14.48 -20.26
CA GLU A 177 -10.39 14.65 -20.55
C GLU A 177 -11.14 13.32 -20.36
N GLU A 178 -12.34 13.37 -19.77
CA GLU A 178 -13.19 12.19 -19.51
C GLU A 178 -13.47 11.34 -20.75
N LYS A 179 -13.51 11.94 -21.93
CA LYS A 179 -13.72 11.19 -23.19
C LYS A 179 -12.64 10.16 -23.51
N TYR A 180 -11.49 10.23 -22.82
CA TYR A 180 -10.39 9.27 -22.95
C TYR A 180 -10.39 8.22 -21.82
N ASP A 181 -11.35 8.29 -20.90
CA ASP A 181 -11.49 7.33 -19.82
C ASP A 181 -12.08 6.02 -20.34
N ILE A 182 -11.33 4.93 -20.16
CA ILE A 182 -11.78 3.58 -20.47
C ILE A 182 -11.82 2.69 -19.22
N THR A 183 -11.75 3.28 -18.03
CA THR A 183 -11.72 2.55 -16.75
C THR A 183 -12.88 1.59 -16.63
N LYS A 184 -14.09 2.08 -16.85
CA LYS A 184 -15.31 1.26 -16.75
C LYS A 184 -15.32 0.12 -17.76
N GLU A 185 -14.94 0.38 -19.01
CA GLU A 185 -14.87 -0.64 -20.05
C GLU A 185 -13.89 -1.76 -19.69
N ILE A 186 -12.68 -1.39 -19.27
CA ILE A 186 -11.66 -2.35 -18.82
C ILE A 186 -12.14 -3.13 -17.60
N LEU A 187 -12.78 -2.48 -16.63
CA LEU A 187 -13.33 -3.11 -15.43
C LEU A 187 -14.40 -4.16 -15.77
N ASP A 188 -15.35 -3.79 -16.64
CA ASP A 188 -16.44 -4.69 -17.06
C ASP A 188 -15.87 -5.94 -17.74
N LEU A 189 -14.88 -5.78 -18.62
CA LEU A 189 -14.22 -6.88 -19.32
C LEU A 189 -13.40 -7.77 -18.38
N LEU A 190 -12.68 -7.19 -17.43
CA LEU A 190 -11.93 -7.93 -16.40
C LEU A 190 -12.88 -8.76 -15.53
N ASN A 191 -13.98 -8.18 -15.09
CA ASN A 191 -15.00 -8.87 -14.28
C ASN A 191 -15.65 -10.02 -15.05
N GLN A 192 -15.98 -9.82 -16.33
CA GLN A 192 -16.50 -10.88 -17.18
C GLN A 192 -15.49 -12.02 -17.34
N ASN A 193 -14.22 -11.71 -17.58
CA ASN A 193 -13.16 -12.71 -17.69
C ASN A 193 -12.98 -13.50 -16.39
N TYR A 194 -13.05 -12.83 -15.25
CA TYR A 194 -12.96 -13.48 -13.94
C TYR A 194 -14.09 -14.47 -13.71
N ILE A 195 -15.34 -14.04 -13.95
CA ILE A 195 -16.52 -14.91 -13.83
C ILE A 195 -16.42 -16.13 -14.77
N ASN A 196 -15.95 -15.93 -16.00
CA ASN A 196 -15.83 -17.02 -16.98
C ASN A 196 -14.71 -18.01 -16.63
N ARG A 197 -13.64 -17.57 -15.96
CA ARG A 197 -12.59 -18.46 -15.40
C ARG A 197 -13.12 -19.37 -14.28
N GLY A 198 -14.00 -18.84 -13.44
CA GLY A 198 -14.61 -19.59 -12.34
C GLY A 198 -15.66 -20.62 -12.74
N LYS A 199 -16.10 -20.61 -14.02
CA LYS A 199 -17.08 -21.57 -14.57
C LYS A 199 -16.45 -22.78 -15.28
N LYS A 200 -15.12 -22.81 -15.40
CA LYS A 200 -14.35 -23.93 -15.96
C LYS A 200 -13.78 -24.78 -14.85
#